data_261f91a3fbb693ae804fabec1c371e59
#
_entry.id   261f91a3fbb693ae804fabec1c371e59
#
_cell.length_a   1.000
_cell.length_b   1.000
_cell.length_c   1.000
_cell.angle_alpha   90.00
_cell.angle_beta   90.00
_cell.angle_gamma   90.00
#
_symmetry.space_group_name_H-M   'P 1'
#
loop_
_entity.id
_entity.type
_entity.pdbx_description
1 polymer ?
#
loop_
_entity_poly.entity_id
_entity_poly.type
_entity_poly.pdbx_seq_one_letter_code
_entity_poly.pdbx_strand_id
1 'polypeptide(L)'
;MDQMACSVGGFVHIDFKDPANPIVEKVDFDIADKDYSLCIVDTKGSHADLTDDYSAIPKEMKEVAALFGKEFLNDIPAEEFFSKLPEIFRKVGDRNILRAMHFFKDNERVQKEVDALKADDFDTFLSLIKESGDSSYKRLQNIYSNHDFQNQPVSIGIAISENVLGNNGVCRV
;
A
#
# COMPACT_ATOMS: atom_id res chain seq x y z
N MET A 1 -10.65 -8.55 0.24
CA MET A 1 -9.75 -8.21 1.36
C MET A 1 -10.57 -7.71 2.55
N ASP A 2 -11.31 -6.64 2.44
CA ASP A 2 -12.02 -5.99 3.54
C ASP A 2 -13.02 -6.91 4.25
N GLN A 3 -13.83 -7.67 3.49
CA GLN A 3 -14.77 -8.63 4.06
C GLN A 3 -14.09 -9.72 4.89
N MET A 4 -12.91 -10.18 4.48
CA MET A 4 -12.14 -11.17 5.25
C MET A 4 -11.60 -10.57 6.55
N ALA A 5 -11.01 -9.37 6.46
CA ALA A 5 -10.51 -8.66 7.63
C ALA A 5 -11.64 -8.37 8.63
N CYS A 6 -12.81 -7.90 8.17
CA CYS A 6 -13.97 -7.66 9.00
C CYS A 6 -14.53 -8.95 9.65
N SER A 7 -14.47 -10.08 8.94
CA SER A 7 -14.96 -11.37 9.46
C SER A 7 -14.06 -11.94 10.55
N VAL A 8 -12.74 -11.77 10.43
CA VAL A 8 -11.76 -12.27 11.41
C VAL A 8 -11.63 -11.34 12.60
N GLY A 9 -11.67 -10.04 12.36
CA GLY A 9 -11.52 -8.99 13.37
C GLY A 9 -10.09 -8.86 13.90
N GLY A 10 -9.78 -7.70 14.47
CA GLY A 10 -8.43 -7.36 14.95
C GLY A 10 -7.46 -7.16 13.80
N PHE A 11 -6.18 -7.45 14.05
CA PHE A 11 -5.14 -7.39 13.03
C PHE A 11 -5.05 -8.72 12.28
N VAL A 12 -5.00 -8.65 10.94
CA VAL A 12 -4.92 -9.84 10.08
C VAL A 12 -3.86 -9.63 9.00
N HIS A 13 -3.04 -10.64 8.82
CA HIS A 13 -2.17 -10.78 7.66
C HIS A 13 -2.84 -11.69 6.63
N ILE A 14 -2.98 -11.21 5.40
CA ILE A 14 -3.63 -11.97 4.33
C ILE A 14 -2.67 -12.06 3.14
N ASP A 15 -2.28 -13.29 2.78
CA ASP A 15 -1.52 -13.56 1.56
C ASP A 15 -2.45 -14.04 0.46
N PHE A 16 -2.55 -13.26 -0.61
CA PHE A 16 -3.32 -13.55 -1.82
C PHE A 16 -2.47 -14.14 -2.95
N LYS A 17 -1.33 -14.76 -2.64
CA LYS A 17 -0.51 -15.41 -3.67
C LYS A 17 -1.32 -16.43 -4.48
N ASP A 18 -2.19 -17.18 -3.83
CA ASP A 18 -3.26 -17.93 -4.45
C ASP A 18 -4.61 -17.30 -4.09
N PRO A 19 -5.23 -16.51 -5.00
CA PRO A 19 -6.50 -15.85 -4.71
C PRO A 19 -7.67 -16.81 -4.45
N ALA A 20 -7.59 -18.06 -4.92
CA ALA A 20 -8.61 -19.07 -4.66
C ALA A 20 -8.49 -19.68 -3.26
N ASN A 21 -7.28 -19.67 -2.69
CA ASN A 21 -6.98 -20.22 -1.37
C ASN A 21 -6.07 -19.24 -0.59
N PRO A 22 -6.55 -18.05 -0.21
CA PRO A 22 -5.75 -17.07 0.50
C PRO A 22 -5.36 -17.59 1.89
N ILE A 23 -4.14 -17.28 2.30
CA ILE A 23 -3.69 -17.57 3.67
C ILE A 23 -4.07 -16.41 4.55
N VAL A 24 -4.83 -16.68 5.61
CA VAL A 24 -5.29 -15.65 6.57
C VAL A 24 -4.72 -15.99 7.94
N GLU A 25 -3.89 -15.10 8.44
CA GLU A 25 -3.27 -15.21 9.76
C GLU A 25 -3.77 -14.08 10.66
N LYS A 26 -4.35 -14.42 11.81
CA LYS A 26 -4.68 -13.43 12.82
C LYS A 26 -3.41 -13.06 13.60
N VAL A 27 -3.14 -11.76 13.70
CA VAL A 27 -2.06 -11.24 14.53
C VAL A 27 -2.66 -10.87 15.89
N ASP A 28 -2.15 -11.49 16.95
CA ASP A 28 -2.61 -11.24 18.32
C ASP A 28 -2.01 -9.92 18.84
N PHE A 29 -2.74 -8.84 18.61
CA PHE A 29 -2.36 -7.48 18.98
C PHE A 29 -3.61 -6.63 19.18
N ASP A 30 -3.66 -5.85 20.28
CA ASP A 30 -4.72 -4.88 20.53
C ASP A 30 -4.11 -3.47 20.59
N ILE A 31 -4.56 -2.59 19.68
CA ILE A 31 -4.11 -1.21 19.61
C ILE A 31 -4.52 -0.39 20.85
N ALA A 32 -5.60 -0.79 21.52
CA ALA A 32 -6.09 -0.12 22.73
C ALA A 32 -5.11 -0.29 23.90
N ASP A 33 -4.36 -1.39 23.95
CA ASP A 33 -3.33 -1.64 24.97
C ASP A 33 -2.13 -0.67 24.84
N LYS A 34 -2.05 0.06 23.73
CA LYS A 34 -1.01 1.06 23.46
C LYS A 34 -1.49 2.50 23.65
N ASP A 35 -2.67 2.72 24.20
CA ASP A 35 -3.32 4.03 24.32
C ASP A 35 -3.53 4.75 22.96
N TYR A 36 -3.68 3.97 21.88
CA TYR A 36 -3.97 4.47 20.53
C TYR A 36 -5.38 4.10 20.10
N SER A 37 -5.89 4.86 19.15
CA SER A 37 -7.18 4.61 18.52
C SER A 37 -7.06 4.67 17.00
N LEU A 38 -7.75 3.74 16.32
CA LEU A 38 -7.91 3.78 14.87
C LEU A 38 -9.02 4.78 14.53
N CYS A 39 -8.69 5.79 13.72
CA CYS A 39 -9.62 6.82 13.27
C CYS A 39 -9.80 6.74 11.76
N ILE A 40 -11.03 6.88 11.29
CA ILE A 40 -11.34 7.02 9.86
C ILE A 40 -11.71 8.48 9.61
N VAL A 41 -10.99 9.12 8.67
CA VAL A 41 -11.22 10.50 8.26
C VAL A 41 -11.93 10.52 6.91
N ASP A 42 -13.17 11.01 6.88
CA ASP A 42 -13.91 11.23 5.64
C ASP A 42 -13.46 12.55 5.00
N THR A 43 -12.71 12.46 3.92
CA THR A 43 -12.17 13.60 3.16
C THR A 43 -13.20 14.25 2.22
N LYS A 44 -14.44 13.72 2.16
CA LYS A 44 -15.52 14.17 1.27
C LYS A 44 -15.17 14.09 -0.22
N GLY A 45 -14.14 13.33 -0.59
CA GLY A 45 -13.79 13.07 -1.98
C GLY A 45 -14.83 12.17 -2.65
N SER A 46 -15.14 12.43 -3.93
CA SER A 46 -15.95 11.52 -4.73
C SER A 46 -15.08 10.45 -5.37
N HIS A 47 -15.55 9.20 -5.33
CA HIS A 47 -14.92 8.08 -6.04
C HIS A 47 -15.63 7.76 -7.37
N ALA A 48 -16.68 8.52 -7.73
CA ALA A 48 -17.57 8.17 -8.85
C ALA A 48 -16.86 8.15 -10.22
N ASP A 49 -15.81 8.96 -10.40
CA ASP A 49 -15.13 9.12 -11.69
C ASP A 49 -13.69 8.56 -11.68
N LEU A 50 -13.33 7.72 -10.69
CA LEU A 50 -11.96 7.19 -10.52
C LEU A 50 -11.76 5.79 -11.10
N THR A 51 -12.73 5.25 -11.83
CA THR A 51 -12.66 3.87 -12.39
C THR A 51 -11.41 3.69 -13.25
N ASP A 52 -11.07 4.68 -14.07
CA ASP A 52 -9.89 4.62 -14.94
C ASP A 52 -8.59 4.66 -14.13
N ASP A 53 -8.52 5.48 -13.09
CA ASP A 53 -7.36 5.56 -12.19
C ASP A 53 -7.15 4.24 -11.45
N TYR A 54 -8.24 3.61 -10.93
CA TYR A 54 -8.17 2.30 -10.28
C TYR A 54 -7.75 1.19 -11.25
N SER A 55 -8.30 1.17 -12.46
CA SER A 55 -7.97 0.16 -13.47
C SER A 55 -6.56 0.28 -14.01
N ALA A 56 -6.00 1.49 -14.03
CA ALA A 56 -4.64 1.75 -14.47
C ALA A 56 -3.58 1.10 -13.56
N ILE A 57 -3.84 0.95 -12.26
CA ILE A 57 -2.88 0.37 -11.32
C ILE A 57 -2.52 -1.08 -11.70
N PRO A 58 -3.46 -2.04 -11.72
CA PRO A 58 -3.14 -3.41 -12.07
C PRO A 58 -2.68 -3.54 -13.54
N LYS A 59 -3.21 -2.73 -14.45
CA LYS A 59 -2.79 -2.73 -15.85
C LYS A 59 -1.31 -2.39 -15.99
N GLU A 60 -0.88 -1.30 -15.41
CA GLU A 60 0.53 -0.86 -15.48
C GLU A 60 1.47 -1.84 -14.76
N MET A 61 1.07 -2.44 -13.66
CA MET A 61 1.84 -3.51 -13.01
C MET A 61 1.98 -4.75 -13.90
N LYS A 62 0.92 -5.15 -14.62
CA LYS A 62 0.98 -6.25 -15.60
C LYS A 62 1.88 -5.94 -16.79
N GLU A 63 1.91 -4.71 -17.26
CA GLU A 63 2.81 -4.28 -18.34
C GLU A 63 4.28 -4.45 -17.91
N VAL A 64 4.62 -4.16 -16.66
CA VAL A 64 5.97 -4.45 -16.11
C VAL A 64 6.21 -5.95 -16.02
N ALA A 65 5.25 -6.73 -15.51
CA ALA A 65 5.39 -8.18 -15.38
C ALA A 65 5.63 -8.85 -16.76
N ALA A 66 4.98 -8.36 -17.80
CA ALA A 66 5.15 -8.85 -19.18
C ALA A 66 6.59 -8.71 -19.70
N LEU A 67 7.36 -7.70 -19.23
CA LEU A 67 8.79 -7.56 -19.58
C LEU A 67 9.65 -8.73 -19.08
N PHE A 68 9.16 -9.46 -18.06
CA PHE A 68 9.78 -10.64 -17.49
C PHE A 68 9.13 -11.94 -17.98
N GLY A 69 8.19 -11.86 -18.95
CA GLY A 69 7.43 -13.01 -19.43
C GLY A 69 6.46 -13.58 -18.37
N LYS A 70 5.99 -12.75 -17.44
CA LYS A 70 5.07 -13.10 -16.37
C LYS A 70 3.75 -12.35 -16.52
N GLU A 71 2.69 -12.89 -15.91
CA GLU A 71 1.39 -12.23 -15.86
C GLU A 71 1.30 -11.26 -14.68
N PHE A 72 1.89 -11.62 -13.54
CA PHE A 72 1.82 -10.85 -12.30
C PHE A 72 3.21 -10.57 -11.75
N LEU A 73 3.37 -9.42 -11.06
CA LEU A 73 4.62 -9.06 -10.39
C LEU A 73 5.00 -10.07 -9.29
N ASN A 74 4.01 -10.70 -8.66
CA ASN A 74 4.23 -11.70 -7.63
C ASN A 74 5.00 -12.95 -8.12
N ASP A 75 5.03 -13.18 -9.43
CA ASP A 75 5.77 -14.29 -10.06
C ASP A 75 7.24 -13.96 -10.33
N ILE A 76 7.67 -12.76 -9.97
CA ILE A 76 9.02 -12.24 -10.21
C ILE A 76 9.71 -12.06 -8.86
N PRO A 77 10.91 -12.64 -8.66
CA PRO A 77 11.72 -12.33 -7.49
C PRO A 77 12.07 -10.82 -7.43
N ALA A 78 11.91 -10.21 -6.26
CA ALA A 78 12.19 -8.77 -6.08
C ALA A 78 13.62 -8.41 -6.51
N GLU A 79 14.60 -9.26 -6.15
CA GLU A 79 16.00 -9.07 -6.53
C GLU A 79 16.18 -9.06 -8.05
N GLU A 80 15.49 -9.94 -8.79
CA GLU A 80 15.52 -9.96 -10.24
C GLU A 80 14.96 -8.66 -10.83
N PHE A 81 13.82 -8.18 -10.31
CA PHE A 81 13.24 -6.91 -10.76
C PHE A 81 14.22 -5.76 -10.56
N PHE A 82 14.77 -5.60 -9.35
CA PHE A 82 15.67 -4.48 -9.05
C PHE A 82 16.98 -4.56 -9.82
N SER A 83 17.52 -5.74 -10.07
CA SER A 83 18.75 -5.91 -10.87
C SER A 83 18.57 -5.53 -12.33
N LYS A 84 17.36 -5.73 -12.89
CA LYS A 84 17.03 -5.41 -14.29
C LYS A 84 16.50 -4.01 -14.50
N LEU A 85 16.35 -3.19 -13.46
CA LEU A 85 15.86 -1.81 -13.59
C LEU A 85 16.55 -1.01 -14.69
N PRO A 86 17.90 -1.01 -14.84
CA PRO A 86 18.57 -0.27 -15.89
C PRO A 86 18.15 -0.68 -17.31
N GLU A 87 17.74 -1.94 -17.50
CA GLU A 87 17.36 -2.50 -18.80
C GLU A 87 15.88 -2.23 -19.15
N ILE A 88 15.00 -2.18 -18.15
CA ILE A 88 13.56 -2.04 -18.34
C ILE A 88 13.06 -0.60 -18.21
N PHE A 89 13.84 0.26 -17.60
CA PHE A 89 13.54 1.64 -17.23
C PHE A 89 12.92 2.52 -18.33
N ARG A 90 13.11 2.21 -19.62
CA ARG A 90 12.53 2.98 -20.74
C ARG A 90 11.64 2.15 -21.66
N LYS A 91 11.33 0.93 -21.26
CA LYS A 91 10.51 0.02 -22.08
C LYS A 91 9.01 0.19 -21.81
N VAL A 92 8.67 0.77 -20.66
CA VAL A 92 7.32 1.10 -20.21
C VAL A 92 7.32 2.52 -19.63
N GLY A 93 6.16 3.03 -19.25
CA GLY A 93 6.06 4.34 -18.59
C GLY A 93 6.75 4.39 -17.22
N ASP A 94 7.25 5.57 -16.83
CA ASP A 94 7.91 5.76 -15.54
C ASP A 94 6.97 5.40 -14.38
N ARG A 95 5.68 5.72 -14.49
CA ARG A 95 4.67 5.38 -13.47
C ARG A 95 4.50 3.86 -13.31
N ASN A 96 4.61 3.08 -14.38
CA ASN A 96 4.57 1.62 -14.34
C ASN A 96 5.70 1.08 -13.45
N ILE A 97 6.91 1.61 -13.64
CA ILE A 97 8.09 1.24 -12.84
C ILE A 97 7.90 1.65 -11.38
N LEU A 98 7.42 2.87 -11.12
CA LEU A 98 7.15 3.34 -9.75
C LEU A 98 6.12 2.46 -9.04
N ARG A 99 5.05 2.07 -9.71
CA ARG A 99 4.02 1.16 -9.18
C ARG A 99 4.56 -0.24 -8.90
N ALA A 100 5.40 -0.77 -9.78
CA ALA A 100 6.09 -2.03 -9.53
C ALA A 100 7.06 -1.95 -8.34
N MET A 101 7.83 -0.87 -8.21
CA MET A 101 8.69 -0.63 -7.05
C MET A 101 7.87 -0.53 -5.75
N HIS A 102 6.71 0.11 -5.79
CA HIS A 102 5.80 0.13 -4.64
C HIS A 102 5.41 -1.30 -4.27
N PHE A 103 4.91 -2.09 -5.23
CA PHE A 103 4.48 -3.47 -5.00
C PHE A 103 5.54 -4.31 -4.25
N PHE A 104 6.77 -4.36 -4.77
CA PHE A 104 7.83 -5.16 -4.14
C PHE A 104 8.22 -4.66 -2.75
N LYS A 105 8.32 -3.33 -2.59
CA LYS A 105 8.71 -2.75 -1.30
C LYS A 105 7.60 -2.78 -0.27
N ASP A 106 6.35 -2.70 -0.69
CA ASP A 106 5.22 -2.78 0.23
C ASP A 106 4.98 -4.22 0.71
N ASN A 107 5.14 -5.21 -0.16
CA ASN A 107 5.11 -6.62 0.25
C ASN A 107 6.20 -6.95 1.29
N GLU A 108 7.42 -6.44 1.11
CA GLU A 108 8.50 -6.58 2.10
C GLU A 108 8.13 -5.88 3.43
N ARG A 109 7.45 -4.73 3.34
CA ARG A 109 7.03 -3.93 4.50
C ARG A 109 5.94 -4.62 5.29
N VAL A 110 4.94 -5.20 4.64
CA VAL A 110 3.85 -5.95 5.29
C VAL A 110 4.41 -7.04 6.20
N GLN A 111 5.42 -7.79 5.76
CA GLN A 111 6.04 -8.80 6.62
C GLN A 111 6.71 -8.18 7.85
N LYS A 112 7.40 -7.06 7.68
CA LYS A 112 8.02 -6.33 8.80
C LYS A 112 6.98 -5.75 9.77
N GLU A 113 5.83 -5.29 9.25
CA GLU A 113 4.70 -4.83 10.06
C GLU A 113 4.15 -5.96 10.95
N VAL A 114 3.97 -7.15 10.37
CA VAL A 114 3.55 -8.34 11.12
C VAL A 114 4.58 -8.72 12.19
N ASP A 115 5.86 -8.73 11.83
CA ASP A 115 6.94 -9.08 12.76
C ASP A 115 7.04 -8.06 13.91
N ALA A 116 6.87 -6.77 13.63
CA ALA A 116 6.86 -5.71 14.64
C ALA A 116 5.68 -5.87 15.61
N LEU A 117 4.47 -6.14 15.11
CA LEU A 117 3.31 -6.39 15.98
C LEU A 117 3.51 -7.65 16.86
N LYS A 118 4.04 -8.74 16.29
CA LYS A 118 4.35 -9.96 17.05
C LYS A 118 5.44 -9.75 18.11
N ALA A 119 6.36 -8.83 17.87
CA ALA A 119 7.42 -8.45 18.80
C ALA A 119 6.99 -7.39 19.82
N ASP A 120 5.73 -6.92 19.78
CA ASP A 120 5.22 -5.80 20.57
C ASP A 120 5.98 -4.47 20.32
N ASP A 121 6.66 -4.35 19.17
CA ASP A 121 7.40 -3.16 18.74
C ASP A 121 6.47 -2.22 17.94
N PHE A 122 5.63 -1.52 18.68
CA PHE A 122 4.61 -0.65 18.10
C PHE A 122 5.19 0.60 17.41
N ASP A 123 6.31 1.10 17.88
CA ASP A 123 6.99 2.26 17.27
C ASP A 123 7.50 1.91 15.87
N THR A 124 8.11 0.74 15.71
CA THR A 124 8.52 0.23 14.39
C THR A 124 7.30 0.03 13.50
N PHE A 125 6.21 -0.55 14.00
CA PHE A 125 4.97 -0.70 13.25
C PHE A 125 4.44 0.65 12.73
N LEU A 126 4.35 1.67 13.58
CA LEU A 126 3.90 3.01 13.18
C LEU A 126 4.82 3.63 12.11
N SER A 127 6.14 3.47 12.25
CA SER A 127 7.10 3.93 11.25
C SER A 127 6.87 3.26 9.89
N LEU A 128 6.62 1.95 9.87
CA LEU A 128 6.35 1.19 8.65
C LEU A 128 5.04 1.62 7.98
N ILE A 129 3.99 1.89 8.76
CA ILE A 129 2.72 2.44 8.25
C ILE A 129 2.95 3.79 7.56
N LYS A 130 3.75 4.68 8.17
CA LYS A 130 4.10 5.96 7.56
C LYS A 130 4.88 5.77 6.26
N GLU A 131 5.88 4.89 6.24
CA GLU A 131 6.64 4.56 5.03
C GLU A 131 5.75 4.00 3.92
N SER A 132 4.74 3.17 4.27
CA SER A 132 3.77 2.64 3.32
C SER A 132 2.91 3.75 2.72
N GLY A 133 2.43 4.69 3.56
CA GLY A 133 1.71 5.89 3.11
C GLY A 133 2.54 6.75 2.16
N ASP A 134 3.80 7.01 2.51
CA ASP A 134 4.75 7.72 1.65
C ASP A 134 4.99 7.00 0.32
N SER A 135 5.09 5.68 0.35
CA SER A 135 5.26 4.87 -0.84
C SER A 135 4.00 4.90 -1.73
N SER A 136 2.81 4.86 -1.14
CA SER A 136 1.54 5.05 -1.85
C SER A 136 1.49 6.39 -2.55
N TYR A 137 1.85 7.47 -1.86
CA TYR A 137 1.86 8.83 -2.43
C TYR A 137 2.88 8.96 -3.57
N LYS A 138 4.14 8.58 -3.31
CA LYS A 138 5.27 8.84 -4.21
C LYS A 138 5.37 7.87 -5.39
N ARG A 139 4.99 6.60 -5.18
CA ARG A 139 5.22 5.52 -6.14
C ARG A 139 3.93 4.95 -6.71
N LEU A 140 2.98 4.52 -5.88
CA LEU A 140 1.70 3.99 -6.36
C LEU A 140 0.86 5.08 -7.01
N GLN A 141 0.92 6.30 -6.47
CA GLN A 141 0.20 7.48 -6.95
C GLN A 141 -1.32 7.24 -7.04
N ASN A 142 -1.87 6.76 -5.93
CA ASN A 142 -3.29 6.47 -5.77
C ASN A 142 -4.03 7.47 -4.87
N ILE A 143 -3.38 8.59 -4.51
CA ILE A 143 -3.89 9.59 -3.55
C ILE A 143 -4.66 10.71 -4.26
N TYR A 144 -4.36 10.94 -5.52
CA TYR A 144 -4.99 11.97 -6.35
C TYR A 144 -5.23 11.44 -7.77
N SER A 145 -6.20 12.05 -8.47
CA SER A 145 -6.46 11.75 -9.87
C SER A 145 -5.65 12.66 -10.80
N ASN A 146 -5.11 12.08 -11.87
CA ASN A 146 -4.46 12.86 -12.93
C ASN A 146 -5.47 13.61 -13.82
N HIS A 147 -6.76 13.28 -13.72
CA HIS A 147 -7.84 13.94 -14.45
C HIS A 147 -8.33 15.20 -13.73
N ASP A 148 -8.13 15.27 -12.40
CA ASP A 148 -8.51 16.41 -11.57
C ASP A 148 -7.43 16.67 -10.50
N PHE A 149 -6.28 17.16 -10.93
CA PHE A 149 -5.16 17.45 -10.05
C PHE A 149 -5.35 18.71 -9.17
N GLN A 150 -6.40 19.51 -9.41
CA GLN A 150 -6.71 20.66 -8.57
C GLN A 150 -7.52 20.28 -7.34
N ASN A 151 -8.35 19.24 -7.42
CA ASN A 151 -9.17 18.75 -6.33
C ASN A 151 -8.52 17.50 -5.70
N GLN A 152 -7.78 17.70 -4.61
CA GLN A 152 -7.04 16.65 -3.92
C GLN A 152 -7.48 16.51 -2.46
N PRO A 153 -8.72 16.10 -2.19
CA PRO A 153 -9.25 16.04 -0.83
C PRO A 153 -8.50 15.05 0.06
N VAL A 154 -8.03 13.95 -0.50
CA VAL A 154 -7.24 12.95 0.23
C VAL A 154 -5.87 13.50 0.60
N SER A 155 -5.17 14.18 -0.33
CA SER A 155 -3.88 14.82 -0.05
C SER A 155 -3.99 15.86 1.06
N ILE A 156 -5.05 16.69 1.04
CA ILE A 156 -5.32 17.67 2.10
C ILE A 156 -5.64 16.96 3.42
N GLY A 157 -6.44 15.88 3.39
CA GLY A 157 -6.75 15.09 4.57
C GLY A 157 -5.50 14.52 5.24
N ILE A 158 -4.58 13.96 4.46
CA ILE A 158 -3.29 13.45 4.95
C ILE A 158 -2.48 14.60 5.58
N ALA A 159 -2.28 15.70 4.85
CA ALA A 159 -1.47 16.83 5.32
C ALA A 159 -2.00 17.44 6.63
N ILE A 160 -3.33 17.57 6.77
CA ILE A 160 -3.95 18.04 8.00
C ILE A 160 -3.75 17.01 9.13
N SER A 161 -3.98 15.72 8.84
CA SER A 161 -3.81 14.66 9.83
C SER A 161 -2.38 14.58 10.35
N GLU A 162 -1.38 14.67 9.48
CA GLU A 162 0.04 14.70 9.88
C GLU A 162 0.35 15.89 10.78
N ASN A 163 -0.18 17.08 10.46
CA ASN A 163 0.00 18.27 11.29
C ASN A 163 -0.65 18.14 12.68
N VAL A 164 -1.82 17.50 12.76
CA VAL A 164 -2.52 17.30 14.04
C VAL A 164 -1.83 16.21 14.88
N LEU A 165 -1.44 15.11 14.27
CA LEU A 165 -0.83 13.98 14.96
C LEU A 165 0.62 14.30 15.40
N GLY A 166 1.38 15.03 14.60
CA GLY A 166 2.79 15.26 14.86
C GLY A 166 3.55 13.95 15.01
N ASN A 167 4.14 13.71 16.19
CA ASN A 167 4.83 12.47 16.50
C ASN A 167 3.97 11.47 17.30
N ASN A 168 2.70 11.80 17.56
CA ASN A 168 1.82 10.99 18.40
C ASN A 168 0.93 10.01 17.62
N GLY A 169 1.16 9.89 16.33
CA GLY A 169 0.39 8.98 15.48
C GLY A 169 0.83 9.03 14.04
N VAL A 170 0.21 8.20 13.23
CA VAL A 170 0.48 8.11 11.78
C VAL A 170 -0.82 8.07 11.01
N CYS A 171 -0.79 8.48 9.76
CA CYS A 171 -1.92 8.35 8.86
C CYS A 171 -1.48 7.83 7.50
N ARG A 172 -2.40 7.17 6.81
CA ARG A 172 -2.24 6.73 5.43
C ARG A 172 -3.61 6.57 4.74
N VAL A 173 -3.61 6.38 3.44
CA VAL A 173 -4.75 5.95 2.63
C VAL A 173 -4.69 4.45 2.39
#